data_8365f734daf4bd1f6a18c4db979546bb
#
_entry.id   8365f734daf4bd1f6a18c4db979546bb
#
_cell.length_a   1.000
_cell.length_b   1.000
_cell.length_c   1.000
_cell.angle_alpha   90.00
_cell.angle_beta   90.00
_cell.angle_gamma   90.00
#
_symmetry.space_group_name_H-M   'P 1'
#
loop_
_entity.id
_entity.type
_entity.pdbx_description
1 polymer ?
#
loop_
_entity_poly.entity_id
_entity_poly.type
_entity_poly.pdbx_seq_one_letter_code
_entity_poly.pdbx_strand_id
1 'polypeptide(L)'
;IDVMTTETTCWSSIWVTDEETQRYYTLHGRPQDYKKLNPAEVAYYDGCVSIDLSTVESTIAMPMHPSNTYTIHELQANAKDILHLVQEEANKQIKGAKMNLDSKYHDGAVWVDQGEIAGCAGGTFDNICAAADILRGKSCGNGAFTLSIYPGSMPALAELIRNGRASDLVDAGAIMRE
;
A
#
# COMPACT_ATOMS: atom_id res chain seq x y z
N ILE A 1 -9.13 -0.44 3.55
CA ILE A 1 -10.52 -0.78 3.14
C ILE A 1 -11.13 0.40 2.41
N ASP A 2 -11.13 1.58 2.96
CA ASP A 2 -11.83 2.74 2.41
C ASP A 2 -11.37 3.12 0.99
N VAL A 3 -10.06 3.11 0.75
CA VAL A 3 -9.48 3.43 -0.58
C VAL A 3 -9.82 2.40 -1.66
N MET A 4 -10.28 1.22 -1.29
CA MET A 4 -10.67 0.14 -2.20
C MET A 4 -12.18 0.02 -2.39
N THR A 5 -12.96 1.01 -1.99
CA THR A 5 -14.43 0.97 -2.11
C THR A 5 -14.88 0.86 -3.56
N THR A 6 -14.21 1.54 -4.48
CA THR A 6 -14.51 1.46 -5.92
C THR A 6 -14.30 0.06 -6.46
N GLU A 7 -13.18 -0.59 -6.12
CA GLU A 7 -12.85 -1.94 -6.56
C GLU A 7 -13.81 -2.99 -5.99
N THR A 8 -14.33 -2.75 -4.80
CA THR A 8 -15.35 -3.63 -4.17
C THR A 8 -16.78 -3.25 -4.49
N THR A 9 -16.98 -2.25 -5.36
CA THR A 9 -18.29 -1.72 -5.75
C THR A 9 -19.14 -1.18 -4.59
N CYS A 10 -18.49 -0.74 -3.51
CA CYS A 10 -19.17 -0.06 -2.41
C CYS A 10 -19.53 1.39 -2.79
N TRP A 11 -20.66 1.86 -2.33
CA TRP A 11 -21.08 3.25 -2.56
C TRP A 11 -20.41 4.23 -1.61
N SER A 12 -20.17 3.81 -0.38
CA SER A 12 -19.53 4.61 0.64
C SER A 12 -19.02 3.73 1.79
N SER A 13 -18.13 4.28 2.60
CA SER A 13 -17.77 3.73 3.91
C SER A 13 -17.95 4.77 5.00
N ILE A 14 -18.44 4.36 6.16
CA ILE A 14 -18.63 5.22 7.32
C ILE A 14 -17.88 4.59 8.48
N TRP A 15 -16.96 5.34 9.05
CA TRP A 15 -16.10 4.88 10.12
C TRP A 15 -16.50 5.50 11.45
N VAL A 16 -16.43 4.71 12.51
CA VAL A 16 -16.52 5.22 13.88
C VAL A 16 -15.32 6.11 14.15
N THR A 17 -15.54 7.26 14.77
CA THR A 17 -14.46 8.17 15.15
C THR A 17 -13.84 7.76 16.49
N ASP A 18 -12.56 7.98 16.62
CA ASP A 18 -11.74 7.64 17.80
C ASP A 18 -10.83 8.80 18.22
N GLU A 19 -9.93 8.54 19.14
CA GLU A 19 -8.97 9.51 19.66
C GLU A 19 -7.98 9.97 18.57
N GLU A 20 -7.64 9.11 17.59
CA GLU A 20 -6.77 9.48 16.47
C GLU A 20 -7.47 10.46 15.55
N THR A 21 -8.76 10.28 15.30
CA THR A 21 -9.57 11.25 14.57
C THR A 21 -9.57 12.61 15.27
N GLN A 22 -9.74 12.62 16.59
CA GLN A 22 -9.69 13.84 17.40
C GLN A 22 -8.30 14.50 17.34
N ARG A 23 -7.24 13.70 17.44
CA ARG A 23 -5.85 14.16 17.35
C ARG A 23 -5.59 14.80 15.96
N TYR A 24 -6.07 14.19 14.89
CA TYR A 24 -5.95 14.72 13.55
C TYR A 24 -6.55 16.12 13.43
N TYR A 25 -7.78 16.33 13.88
CA TYR A 25 -8.42 17.66 13.87
C TYR A 25 -7.65 18.68 14.71
N THR A 26 -7.12 18.26 15.85
CA THR A 26 -6.31 19.12 16.74
C THR A 26 -5.02 19.57 16.07
N LEU A 27 -4.27 18.66 15.42
CA LEU A 27 -3.05 18.97 14.70
C LEU A 27 -3.28 19.92 13.53
N HIS A 28 -4.46 19.85 12.91
CA HIS A 28 -4.83 20.75 11.80
C HIS A 28 -5.48 22.06 12.27
N GLY A 29 -5.42 22.40 13.56
CA GLY A 29 -5.96 23.63 14.12
C GLY A 29 -7.49 23.73 14.10
N ARG A 30 -8.19 22.59 14.00
CA ARG A 30 -9.65 22.51 13.88
C ARG A 30 -10.29 21.60 14.95
N PRO A 31 -9.86 21.62 16.23
CA PRO A 31 -10.37 20.71 17.24
C PRO A 31 -11.89 20.82 17.44
N GLN A 32 -12.46 22.00 17.18
CA GLN A 32 -13.90 22.26 17.29
C GLN A 32 -14.74 21.54 16.23
N ASP A 33 -14.13 21.08 15.14
CA ASP A 33 -14.82 20.39 14.06
C ASP A 33 -14.96 18.88 14.33
N TYR A 34 -14.23 18.36 15.33
CA TYR A 34 -14.39 16.99 15.73
C TYR A 34 -15.78 16.74 16.31
N LYS A 35 -16.42 15.71 15.78
CA LYS A 35 -17.69 15.20 16.30
C LYS A 35 -17.61 13.68 16.41
N LYS A 36 -17.99 13.18 17.57
CA LYS A 36 -18.07 11.74 17.75
C LYS A 36 -19.15 11.16 16.84
N LEU A 37 -18.77 10.20 16.01
CA LEU A 37 -19.67 9.48 15.12
C LEU A 37 -19.68 8.01 15.51
N ASN A 38 -20.79 7.56 16.06
CA ASN A 38 -21.02 6.17 16.44
C ASN A 38 -22.41 5.76 15.93
N PRO A 39 -22.64 4.46 15.72
CA PRO A 39 -24.00 3.95 15.54
C PRO A 39 -24.85 4.24 16.78
N ALA A 40 -26.16 4.18 16.61
CA ALA A 40 -27.10 4.23 17.72
C ALA A 40 -26.89 3.03 18.66
N GLU A 41 -27.45 3.12 19.88
CA GLU A 41 -27.38 2.04 20.88
C GLU A 41 -27.86 0.70 20.31
N VAL A 42 -28.86 0.74 19.44
CA VAL A 42 -29.33 -0.40 18.65
C VAL A 42 -29.24 -0.01 17.19
N ALA A 43 -28.44 -0.76 16.42
CA ALA A 43 -28.27 -0.58 14.99
C ALA A 43 -28.44 -1.93 14.27
N TYR A 44 -29.10 -1.89 13.10
CA TYR A 44 -29.38 -3.08 12.30
C TYR A 44 -28.50 -3.05 11.06
N TYR A 45 -27.91 -4.19 10.74
CA TYR A 45 -27.03 -4.38 9.58
C TYR A 45 -27.44 -5.66 8.87
N ASP A 46 -27.27 -5.69 7.53
CA ASP A 46 -27.55 -6.88 6.72
C ASP A 46 -26.52 -8.00 6.95
N GLY A 47 -25.34 -7.65 7.42
CA GLY A 47 -24.29 -8.60 7.70
C GLY A 47 -23.19 -8.00 8.59
N CYS A 48 -22.33 -8.88 9.09
CA CYS A 48 -21.18 -8.49 9.89
C CYS A 48 -19.95 -9.30 9.44
N VAL A 49 -18.83 -8.61 9.26
CA VAL A 49 -17.53 -9.23 9.02
C VAL A 49 -16.60 -8.81 10.16
N SER A 50 -16.06 -9.77 10.87
CA SER A 50 -15.08 -9.54 11.94
C SER A 50 -13.71 -10.00 11.49
N ILE A 51 -12.72 -9.11 11.54
CA ILE A 51 -11.34 -9.39 11.16
C ILE A 51 -10.42 -9.01 12.32
N ASP A 52 -9.67 -9.99 12.82
CA ASP A 52 -8.59 -9.74 13.77
C ASP A 52 -7.36 -9.25 13.01
N LEU A 53 -7.08 -7.95 13.08
CA LEU A 53 -5.95 -7.35 12.38
C LEU A 53 -4.59 -7.85 12.86
N SER A 54 -4.51 -8.43 14.07
CA SER A 54 -3.27 -9.00 14.60
C SER A 54 -2.82 -10.27 13.86
N THR A 55 -3.76 -10.92 13.17
CA THR A 55 -3.49 -12.16 12.39
C THR A 55 -3.21 -11.89 10.92
N VAL A 56 -3.33 -10.64 10.47
CA VAL A 56 -3.11 -10.27 9.06
C VAL A 56 -1.62 -10.13 8.80
N GLU A 57 -1.08 -11.00 7.96
CA GLU A 57 0.30 -10.92 7.50
C GLU A 57 0.47 -9.91 6.36
N SER A 58 1.72 -9.52 6.08
CA SER A 58 2.04 -8.71 4.91
C SER A 58 1.72 -9.48 3.62
N THR A 59 0.93 -8.88 2.75
CA THR A 59 0.44 -9.49 1.52
C THR A 59 0.87 -8.72 0.28
N ILE A 60 0.84 -9.41 -0.85
CA ILE A 60 1.02 -8.82 -2.18
C ILE A 60 -0.14 -9.25 -3.07
N ALA A 61 -0.74 -8.30 -3.77
CA ALA A 61 -1.70 -8.59 -4.83
C ALA A 61 -0.96 -8.82 -6.14
N MET A 62 -1.18 -9.97 -6.74
CA MET A 62 -0.63 -10.31 -8.05
C MET A 62 -1.47 -9.68 -9.18
N PRO A 63 -0.91 -9.60 -10.40
CA PRO A 63 -1.62 -9.03 -11.52
C PRO A 63 -3.03 -9.58 -11.72
N MET A 64 -3.83 -8.75 -12.30
CA MET A 64 -5.17 -8.74 -12.84
C MET A 64 -6.24 -8.30 -11.84
N HIS A 65 -6.22 -8.71 -10.57
CA HIS A 65 -7.25 -8.27 -9.63
C HIS A 65 -6.72 -8.23 -8.19
N PRO A 66 -7.11 -7.24 -7.36
CA PRO A 66 -6.65 -7.13 -5.97
C PRO A 66 -6.95 -8.36 -5.09
N SER A 67 -7.95 -9.18 -5.43
CA SER A 67 -8.23 -10.42 -4.72
C SER A 67 -7.26 -11.56 -5.02
N ASN A 68 -6.41 -11.42 -6.04
CA ASN A 68 -5.35 -12.37 -6.34
C ASN A 68 -4.16 -12.12 -5.40
N THR A 69 -4.36 -12.42 -4.13
CA THR A 69 -3.49 -12.02 -3.03
C THR A 69 -2.81 -13.24 -2.42
N TYR A 70 -1.53 -13.10 -2.14
CA TYR A 70 -0.70 -14.06 -1.43
C TYR A 70 0.00 -13.35 -0.28
N THR A 71 0.30 -14.05 0.80
CA THR A 71 1.24 -13.53 1.79
C THR A 71 2.64 -13.45 1.17
N ILE A 72 3.47 -12.54 1.65
CA ILE A 72 4.86 -12.45 1.20
C ILE A 72 5.58 -13.78 1.46
N HIS A 73 5.24 -14.46 2.57
CA HIS A 73 5.80 -15.75 2.92
C HIS A 73 5.40 -16.85 1.92
N GLU A 74 4.13 -16.92 1.53
CA GLU A 74 3.66 -17.86 0.49
C GLU A 74 4.35 -17.61 -0.85
N LEU A 75 4.47 -16.33 -1.25
CA LEU A 75 5.17 -15.97 -2.47
C LEU A 75 6.65 -16.41 -2.41
N GLN A 76 7.34 -16.18 -1.31
CA GLN A 76 8.74 -16.58 -1.16
C GLN A 76 8.92 -18.10 -1.20
N ALA A 77 8.00 -18.85 -0.58
CA ALA A 77 8.06 -20.31 -0.54
C ALA A 77 7.74 -20.97 -1.89
N ASN A 78 6.84 -20.37 -2.68
CA ASN A 78 6.26 -21.00 -3.89
C ASN A 78 6.30 -20.07 -5.11
N ALA A 79 7.27 -19.17 -5.19
CA ALA A 79 7.30 -18.08 -6.17
C ALA A 79 7.15 -18.59 -7.61
N LYS A 80 7.86 -19.63 -7.97
CA LYS A 80 7.85 -20.20 -9.34
C LYS A 80 6.45 -20.63 -9.75
N ASP A 81 5.76 -21.37 -8.90
CA ASP A 81 4.44 -21.91 -9.23
C ASP A 81 3.37 -20.81 -9.21
N ILE A 82 3.47 -19.86 -8.27
CA ILE A 82 2.55 -18.72 -8.19
C ILE A 82 2.70 -17.83 -9.44
N LEU A 83 3.92 -17.46 -9.81
CA LEU A 83 4.16 -16.62 -11.00
C LEU A 83 3.69 -17.30 -12.28
N HIS A 84 3.93 -18.61 -12.42
CA HIS A 84 3.45 -19.39 -13.56
C HIS A 84 1.92 -19.42 -13.63
N LEU A 85 1.24 -19.70 -12.51
CA LEU A 85 -0.22 -19.71 -12.46
C LEU A 85 -0.82 -18.34 -12.83
N VAL A 86 -0.28 -17.27 -12.26
CA VAL A 86 -0.75 -15.90 -12.54
C VAL A 86 -0.53 -15.53 -14.00
N GLN A 87 0.61 -15.89 -14.58
CA GLN A 87 0.92 -15.70 -15.99
C GLN A 87 -0.09 -16.38 -16.90
N GLU A 88 -0.37 -17.66 -16.64
CA GLU A 88 -1.31 -18.45 -17.43
C GLU A 88 -2.74 -17.85 -17.37
N GLU A 89 -3.20 -17.49 -16.19
CA GLU A 89 -4.51 -16.86 -16.01
C GLU A 89 -4.59 -15.49 -16.71
N ALA A 90 -3.57 -14.66 -16.58
CA ALA A 90 -3.50 -13.35 -17.25
C ALA A 90 -3.53 -13.48 -18.78
N ASN A 91 -2.77 -14.43 -19.33
CA ASN A 91 -2.73 -14.68 -20.77
C ASN A 91 -4.03 -15.25 -21.32
N LYS A 92 -4.83 -15.95 -20.50
CA LYS A 92 -6.19 -16.38 -20.86
C LYS A 92 -7.20 -15.23 -20.83
N GLN A 93 -7.13 -14.35 -19.82
CA GLN A 93 -8.09 -13.27 -19.62
C GLN A 93 -7.94 -12.15 -20.63
N ILE A 94 -6.71 -11.84 -21.04
CA ILE A 94 -6.42 -10.72 -21.94
C ILE A 94 -6.04 -11.24 -23.31
N LYS A 95 -6.92 -11.03 -24.28
CA LYS A 95 -6.67 -11.43 -25.66
C LYS A 95 -5.41 -10.73 -26.23
N GLY A 96 -4.42 -11.54 -26.60
CA GLY A 96 -3.16 -11.06 -27.16
C GLY A 96 -2.10 -10.68 -26.14
N ALA A 97 -2.37 -10.82 -24.83
CA ALA A 97 -1.32 -10.67 -23.81
C ALA A 97 -0.26 -11.77 -23.98
N LYS A 98 0.97 -11.37 -23.70
CA LYS A 98 2.14 -12.27 -23.65
C LYS A 98 2.93 -11.95 -22.40
N MET A 99 2.26 -12.08 -21.25
CA MET A 99 2.89 -11.90 -19.95
C MET A 99 3.92 -13.00 -19.74
N ASN A 100 5.09 -12.64 -19.25
CA ASN A 100 6.18 -13.56 -18.96
C ASN A 100 6.67 -13.32 -17.51
N LEU A 101 5.89 -13.77 -16.53
CA LEU A 101 6.23 -13.67 -15.12
C LEU A 101 7.24 -14.75 -14.69
N ASP A 102 7.28 -15.88 -15.39
CA ASP A 102 8.25 -16.95 -15.12
C ASP A 102 9.70 -16.42 -15.16
N SER A 103 9.99 -15.47 -16.05
CA SER A 103 11.31 -14.85 -16.18
C SER A 103 11.71 -13.98 -14.98
N LYS A 104 10.74 -13.64 -14.11
CA LYS A 104 11.00 -12.84 -12.90
C LYS A 104 11.49 -13.67 -11.72
N TYR A 105 11.47 -14.98 -11.84
CA TYR A 105 12.02 -15.87 -10.82
C TYR A 105 13.34 -16.46 -11.30
N HIS A 106 14.44 -15.99 -10.77
CA HIS A 106 15.79 -16.54 -11.01
C HIS A 106 16.67 -16.32 -9.78
N ASP A 107 17.73 -17.12 -9.67
CA ASP A 107 18.67 -17.10 -8.55
C ASP A 107 18.01 -17.27 -7.17
N GLY A 108 16.87 -18.01 -7.12
CA GLY A 108 16.14 -18.30 -5.89
C GLY A 108 15.30 -17.13 -5.36
N ALA A 109 15.09 -16.08 -6.15
CA ALA A 109 14.35 -14.90 -5.75
C ALA A 109 13.41 -14.39 -6.86
N VAL A 110 12.39 -13.63 -6.46
CA VAL A 110 11.56 -12.84 -7.37
C VAL A 110 12.23 -11.50 -7.60
N TRP A 111 12.46 -11.17 -8.85
CA TRP A 111 13.06 -9.93 -9.27
C TRP A 111 12.01 -8.95 -9.80
N VAL A 112 12.15 -7.70 -9.41
CA VAL A 112 11.30 -6.61 -9.86
C VAL A 112 12.15 -5.50 -10.48
N ASP A 113 11.61 -4.81 -11.47
CA ASP A 113 12.33 -3.75 -12.18
C ASP A 113 12.07 -2.37 -11.57
N GLN A 114 10.89 -2.19 -10.99
CA GLN A 114 10.44 -0.91 -10.47
C GLN A 114 9.59 -1.10 -9.22
N GLY A 115 9.76 -0.20 -8.26
CA GLY A 115 8.91 -0.05 -7.09
C GLY A 115 8.32 1.35 -7.06
N GLU A 116 7.08 1.47 -6.60
CA GLU A 116 6.42 2.75 -6.43
C GLU A 116 5.70 2.82 -5.08
N ILE A 117 5.90 3.91 -4.36
CA ILE A 117 5.13 4.28 -3.18
C ILE A 117 4.28 5.48 -3.58
N ALA A 118 3.00 5.25 -3.82
CA ALA A 118 2.13 6.25 -4.44
C ALA A 118 0.66 6.06 -4.04
N GLY A 119 -0.17 6.97 -4.49
CA GLY A 119 -1.62 6.90 -4.38
C GLY A 119 -2.18 7.40 -3.05
N CYS A 120 -3.50 7.27 -2.90
CA CYS A 120 -4.24 7.79 -1.75
C CYS A 120 -3.92 7.08 -0.43
N ALA A 121 -3.44 5.83 -0.47
CA ALA A 121 -2.97 5.09 0.70
C ALA A 121 -1.44 5.17 0.84
N GLY A 122 -0.69 4.70 -0.16
CA GLY A 122 0.78 4.63 -0.11
C GLY A 122 1.46 5.98 0.01
N GLY A 123 0.91 7.02 -0.63
CA GLY A 123 1.44 8.38 -0.63
C GLY A 123 1.14 9.22 0.62
N THR A 124 0.49 8.65 1.65
CA THR A 124 0.25 9.37 2.90
C THR A 124 1.55 9.64 3.65
N PHE A 125 1.57 10.73 4.41
CA PHE A 125 2.76 11.16 5.16
C PHE A 125 3.29 10.03 6.07
N ASP A 126 2.42 9.40 6.85
CA ASP A 126 2.83 8.36 7.82
C ASP A 126 3.38 7.10 7.11
N ASN A 127 2.80 6.70 5.98
CA ASN A 127 3.29 5.55 5.22
C ASN A 127 4.65 5.82 4.59
N ILE A 128 4.89 7.04 4.08
CA ILE A 128 6.21 7.41 3.55
C ILE A 128 7.24 7.51 4.69
N CYS A 129 6.85 8.01 5.87
CA CYS A 129 7.72 7.99 7.05
C CYS A 129 8.11 6.56 7.46
N ALA A 130 7.15 5.63 7.46
CA ALA A 130 7.44 4.22 7.74
C ALA A 130 8.40 3.60 6.71
N ALA A 131 8.23 3.93 5.42
CA ALA A 131 9.16 3.51 4.37
C ALA A 131 10.57 4.09 4.60
N ALA A 132 10.67 5.36 4.99
CA ALA A 132 11.95 5.99 5.33
C ALA A 132 12.63 5.31 6.53
N ASP A 133 11.88 4.93 7.55
CA ASP A 133 12.41 4.20 8.71
C ASP A 133 12.96 2.81 8.31
N ILE A 134 12.30 2.12 7.38
CA ILE A 134 12.76 0.83 6.86
C ILE A 134 14.05 0.98 6.02
N LEU A 135 14.13 2.04 5.20
CA LEU A 135 15.20 2.25 4.24
C LEU A 135 16.40 3.00 4.82
N ARG A 136 16.28 3.64 5.97
CA ARG A 136 17.37 4.39 6.60
C ARG A 136 18.62 3.53 6.76
N GLY A 137 19.74 4.02 6.22
CA GLY A 137 21.03 3.31 6.23
C GLY A 137 21.09 2.07 5.34
N LYS A 138 20.09 1.87 4.47
CA LYS A 138 20.08 0.81 3.46
C LYS A 138 20.20 1.42 2.07
N SER A 139 20.24 0.57 1.05
CA SER A 139 20.34 1.00 -0.35
C SER A 139 19.36 0.21 -1.21
N CYS A 140 18.69 0.91 -2.11
CA CYS A 140 17.92 0.31 -3.21
C CYS A 140 18.83 -0.24 -4.33
N GLY A 141 20.14 -0.13 -4.16
CA GLY A 141 21.12 -0.51 -5.18
C GLY A 141 21.35 0.59 -6.22
N ASN A 142 22.20 0.29 -7.18
CA ASN A 142 22.59 1.15 -8.29
C ASN A 142 22.42 0.47 -9.66
N GLY A 143 21.64 -0.59 -9.69
CA GLY A 143 21.33 -1.37 -10.90
C GLY A 143 20.14 -0.82 -11.71
N ALA A 144 19.44 -1.71 -12.37
CA ALA A 144 18.29 -1.36 -13.19
C ALA A 144 17.01 -1.07 -12.37
N PHE A 145 16.96 -1.48 -11.09
CA PHE A 145 15.82 -1.22 -10.23
C PHE A 145 15.69 0.26 -9.89
N THR A 146 14.48 0.77 -9.92
CA THR A 146 14.15 2.13 -9.47
C THR A 146 13.03 2.11 -8.45
N LEU A 147 13.17 2.87 -7.36
CA LEU A 147 12.11 3.15 -6.41
C LEU A 147 11.67 4.60 -6.55
N SER A 148 10.42 4.82 -6.97
CA SER A 148 9.83 6.15 -7.06
C SER A 148 8.82 6.37 -5.93
N ILE A 149 8.86 7.56 -5.32
CA ILE A 149 8.00 7.91 -4.20
C ILE A 149 7.22 9.18 -4.56
N TYR A 150 5.89 9.08 -4.47
CA TYR A 150 4.94 10.14 -4.79
C TYR A 150 4.17 10.54 -3.54
N PRO A 151 4.56 11.60 -2.83
CA PRO A 151 3.76 12.13 -1.72
C PRO A 151 2.37 12.54 -2.18
N GLY A 152 1.34 12.16 -1.42
CA GLY A 152 -0.05 12.39 -1.78
C GLY A 152 -0.49 13.86 -1.79
N SER A 153 0.37 14.78 -1.32
CA SER A 153 0.11 16.22 -1.34
C SER A 153 1.39 17.04 -1.14
N MET A 154 1.37 18.29 -1.61
CA MET A 154 2.47 19.22 -1.37
C MET A 154 2.76 19.48 0.11
N PRO A 155 1.77 19.63 1.01
CA PRO A 155 2.04 19.70 2.44
C PRO A 155 2.78 18.47 3.00
N ALA A 156 2.40 17.25 2.56
CA ALA A 156 3.11 16.04 2.96
C ALA A 156 4.57 16.05 2.50
N LEU A 157 4.82 16.40 1.23
CA LEU A 157 6.18 16.54 0.71
C LEU A 157 6.99 17.57 1.50
N ALA A 158 6.42 18.74 1.75
CA ALA A 158 7.10 19.80 2.50
C ALA A 158 7.49 19.36 3.92
N GLU A 159 6.63 18.57 4.58
CA GLU A 159 6.93 18.07 5.92
C GLU A 159 7.96 16.92 5.90
N LEU A 160 7.93 16.04 4.90
CA LEU A 160 8.97 15.03 4.69
C LEU A 160 10.36 15.65 4.49
N ILE A 161 10.42 16.81 3.82
CA ILE A 161 11.68 17.56 3.65
C ILE A 161 12.12 18.16 4.99
N ARG A 162 11.22 18.81 5.73
CA ARG A 162 11.54 19.48 7.00
C ARG A 162 12.02 18.51 8.08
N ASN A 163 11.42 17.34 8.16
CA ASN A 163 11.76 16.34 9.18
C ASN A 163 12.89 15.39 8.75
N GLY A 164 13.48 15.57 7.57
CA GLY A 164 14.61 14.81 7.05
C GLY A 164 14.26 13.45 6.44
N ARG A 165 12.98 13.05 6.41
CA ARG A 165 12.56 11.76 5.83
C ARG A 165 12.82 11.68 4.33
N ALA A 166 12.65 12.78 3.61
CA ALA A 166 13.00 12.86 2.20
C ALA A 166 14.50 12.60 1.97
N SER A 167 15.37 13.09 2.85
CA SER A 167 16.81 12.82 2.76
C SER A 167 17.13 11.35 2.99
N ASP A 168 16.55 10.71 4.03
CA ASP A 168 16.74 9.27 4.29
C ASP A 168 16.39 8.41 3.06
N LEU A 169 15.31 8.77 2.36
CA LEU A 169 14.85 8.05 1.17
C LEU A 169 15.76 8.28 -0.04
N VAL A 170 16.19 9.51 -0.27
CA VAL A 170 17.12 9.86 -1.36
C VAL A 170 18.50 9.23 -1.12
N ASP A 171 18.99 9.22 0.12
CA ASP A 171 20.25 8.56 0.48
C ASP A 171 20.18 7.05 0.26
N ALA A 172 19.01 6.44 0.43
CA ALA A 172 18.78 5.03 0.08
C ALA A 172 18.72 4.77 -1.44
N GLY A 173 18.67 5.81 -2.27
CA GLY A 173 18.58 5.72 -3.73
C GLY A 173 17.17 5.81 -4.29
N ALA A 174 16.16 6.17 -3.48
CA ALA A 174 14.81 6.41 -3.98
C ALA A 174 14.70 7.76 -4.70
N ILE A 175 13.78 7.85 -5.66
CA ILE A 175 13.50 9.05 -6.43
C ILE A 175 12.22 9.69 -5.90
N MET A 176 12.35 10.88 -5.31
CA MET A 176 11.17 11.66 -4.92
C MET A 176 10.55 12.29 -6.17
N ARG A 177 9.25 12.13 -6.32
CA ARG A 177 8.45 12.64 -7.44
C ARG A 177 7.38 13.61 -6.94
N GLU A 178 6.93 14.49 -7.84
CA GLU A 178 5.78 15.39 -7.62
C GLU A 178 4.51 14.84 -8.26
#